data_712ff5a1a17001d95eb2bc4e83e9c636
#
_entry.id   712ff5a1a17001d95eb2bc4e83e9c636
#
_cell.length_a   1.000
_cell.length_b   1.000
_cell.length_c   1.000
_cell.angle_alpha   90.00
_cell.angle_beta   90.00
_cell.angle_gamma   90.00
#
_symmetry.space_group_name_H-M   'P 1'
#
loop_
_entity.id
_entity.type
_entity.pdbx_description
1 polymer ?
#
loop_
_entity_poly.entity_id
_entity_poly.type
_entity_poly.pdbx_seq_one_letter_code
_entity_poly.pdbx_strand_id
1 'polypeptide(L)'
;YTLSLHDALPIYSPVQALEVGKKYNLPTNCEFKLVDNISGVTKITNTRSFEGGTDIETDEELKERFYKIQRNQATSGNKAHYEEWALEVDGVYNVKVYPRWDGPGTVKVLIFGKNNQAVDTETIERCQQHIDEEKPIGPTITVVTPLPIEISISAVMKLEDGYTLDNVKESFLESINTYFRDIRGEIIYTKVMGILINTTGVHDLSNLLINGSTDNITINEDKIPSVTTVNFSEVENQ
;
A
#
# COMPACT_ATOMS: atom_id res chain seq x y z
N TYR A 1 -21.20 -36.10 -30.23
CA TYR A 1 -20.95 -34.79 -29.61
C TYR A 1 -19.58 -34.29 -30.11
N THR A 2 -19.57 -33.45 -31.11
CA THR A 2 -18.37 -32.70 -31.53
C THR A 2 -18.22 -31.50 -30.64
N LEU A 3 -17.24 -31.50 -29.77
CA LEU A 3 -16.82 -30.30 -29.01
C LEU A 3 -16.33 -29.27 -30.02
N SER A 4 -16.99 -28.10 -30.05
CA SER A 4 -16.55 -26.96 -30.83
C SER A 4 -15.20 -26.47 -30.26
N LEU A 5 -14.26 -26.20 -31.15
CA LEU A 5 -12.94 -25.63 -30.82
C LEU A 5 -12.99 -24.25 -30.13
N HIS A 6 -14.18 -23.73 -29.83
CA HIS A 6 -14.40 -22.44 -29.17
C HIS A 6 -14.56 -22.55 -27.65
N ASP A 7 -14.61 -23.77 -27.08
CA ASP A 7 -14.78 -24.01 -25.63
C ASP A 7 -13.53 -24.55 -24.96
N ALA A 8 -12.33 -24.21 -25.44
CA ALA A 8 -11.10 -24.56 -24.76
C ALA A 8 -10.98 -23.77 -23.44
N LEU A 9 -11.18 -24.48 -22.33
CA LEU A 9 -10.98 -23.90 -21.00
C LEU A 9 -9.51 -23.51 -20.82
N PRO A 10 -9.23 -22.35 -20.20
CA PRO A 10 -7.86 -21.95 -19.92
C PRO A 10 -7.20 -22.93 -18.94
N ILE A 11 -5.97 -23.36 -19.25
CA ILE A 11 -5.17 -24.21 -18.39
C ILE A 11 -4.25 -23.29 -17.57
N TYR A 12 -4.26 -23.44 -16.25
CA TYR A 12 -3.38 -22.73 -15.34
C TYR A 12 -2.25 -23.61 -14.88
N SER A 13 -1.02 -23.09 -14.90
CA SER A 13 0.16 -23.76 -14.36
C SER A 13 0.94 -22.79 -13.49
N PRO A 14 1.39 -23.20 -12.30
CA PRO A 14 2.30 -22.40 -11.51
C PRO A 14 3.65 -22.30 -12.24
N VAL A 15 4.23 -21.11 -12.22
CA VAL A 15 5.54 -20.85 -12.82
C VAL A 15 6.43 -20.11 -11.83
N GLN A 16 7.74 -20.33 -11.92
CA GLN A 16 8.75 -19.69 -11.12
C GLN A 16 9.91 -19.26 -12.02
N ALA A 17 10.49 -18.09 -11.75
CA ALA A 17 11.69 -17.63 -12.45
C ALA A 17 12.88 -18.58 -12.13
N LEU A 18 13.69 -18.88 -13.12
CA LEU A 18 14.90 -19.70 -12.95
C LEU A 18 16.02 -18.95 -12.24
N GLU A 19 16.02 -17.62 -12.34
CA GLU A 19 17.02 -16.76 -11.73
C GLU A 19 16.35 -15.74 -10.82
N VAL A 20 17.07 -15.20 -9.85
CA VAL A 20 16.65 -14.10 -9.01
C VAL A 20 16.79 -12.76 -9.73
N GLY A 21 15.99 -11.76 -9.32
CA GLY A 21 16.11 -10.39 -9.84
C GLY A 21 14.78 -9.69 -10.05
N LYS A 22 14.79 -8.38 -9.90
CA LYS A 22 13.62 -7.50 -10.16
C LYS A 22 13.16 -7.54 -11.60
N LYS A 23 14.05 -7.89 -12.56
CA LYS A 23 13.73 -8.04 -13.98
C LYS A 23 12.64 -9.08 -14.27
N TYR A 24 12.39 -9.98 -13.33
CA TYR A 24 11.35 -11.02 -13.43
C TYR A 24 10.02 -10.63 -12.77
N ASN A 25 9.93 -9.44 -12.18
CA ASN A 25 8.65 -8.85 -11.80
C ASN A 25 7.96 -8.34 -13.06
N LEU A 26 6.84 -8.94 -13.41
CA LEU A 26 6.12 -8.64 -14.64
C LEU A 26 4.69 -8.21 -14.33
N PRO A 27 4.16 -7.22 -15.05
CA PRO A 27 2.75 -6.84 -14.93
C PRO A 27 1.82 -7.96 -15.42
N THR A 28 0.53 -7.80 -15.22
CA THR A 28 -0.49 -8.70 -15.77
C THR A 28 -0.53 -8.66 -17.30
N ASN A 29 -1.03 -9.73 -17.90
CA ASN A 29 -1.23 -9.84 -19.36
C ASN A 29 0.05 -9.78 -20.23
N CYS A 30 1.21 -10.10 -19.66
CA CYS A 30 2.41 -10.32 -20.44
C CYS A 30 2.26 -11.57 -21.32
N GLU A 31 2.71 -11.49 -22.57
CA GLU A 31 2.75 -12.64 -23.47
C GLU A 31 4.07 -13.38 -23.34
N PHE A 32 3.99 -14.70 -23.21
CA PHE A 32 5.15 -15.58 -23.11
C PHE A 32 5.25 -16.45 -24.37
N LYS A 33 6.50 -16.75 -24.75
CA LYS A 33 6.80 -17.72 -25.81
C LYS A 33 7.21 -19.05 -25.18
N LEU A 34 6.65 -20.13 -25.69
CA LEU A 34 7.12 -21.47 -25.35
C LEU A 34 8.49 -21.71 -25.98
N VAL A 35 9.37 -22.38 -25.24
CA VAL A 35 10.63 -22.89 -25.75
C VAL A 35 10.34 -24.08 -26.67
N ASP A 36 9.47 -25.00 -26.20
CA ASP A 36 8.99 -26.14 -26.98
C ASP A 36 7.54 -25.90 -27.42
N ASN A 37 7.25 -26.26 -28.66
CA ASN A 37 5.91 -26.06 -29.21
C ASN A 37 4.97 -27.15 -28.68
N ILE A 38 3.94 -26.76 -27.94
CA ILE A 38 2.90 -27.66 -27.44
C ILE A 38 1.67 -27.57 -28.36
N SER A 39 1.29 -28.68 -28.95
CA SER A 39 0.13 -28.75 -29.82
C SER A 39 -1.14 -28.33 -29.10
N GLY A 40 -1.90 -27.38 -29.68
CA GLY A 40 -3.14 -26.86 -29.11
C GLY A 40 -2.97 -25.63 -28.19
N VAL A 41 -1.74 -25.21 -27.87
CA VAL A 41 -1.50 -23.97 -27.13
C VAL A 41 -1.23 -22.83 -28.11
N THR A 42 -2.13 -21.85 -28.16
CA THR A 42 -2.05 -20.71 -29.07
C THR A 42 -1.50 -19.45 -28.42
N LYS A 43 -1.70 -19.30 -27.11
CA LYS A 43 -1.28 -18.12 -26.35
C LYS A 43 -1.00 -18.45 -24.89
N ILE A 44 0.03 -17.85 -24.33
CA ILE A 44 0.35 -17.94 -22.90
C ILE A 44 0.45 -16.54 -22.34
N THR A 45 -0.29 -16.27 -21.28
CA THR A 45 -0.30 -14.99 -20.56
C THR A 45 -0.41 -15.24 -19.06
N ASN A 46 0.00 -14.25 -18.27
CA ASN A 46 -0.25 -14.24 -16.83
C ASN A 46 -1.50 -13.43 -16.50
N THR A 47 -2.35 -13.95 -15.64
CA THR A 47 -3.55 -13.26 -15.14
C THR A 47 -3.28 -12.41 -13.90
N ARG A 48 -2.13 -12.61 -13.25
CA ARG A 48 -1.67 -11.83 -12.09
C ARG A 48 -0.25 -11.34 -12.35
N SER A 49 0.13 -10.21 -11.71
CA SER A 49 1.52 -9.75 -11.71
C SER A 49 2.45 -10.81 -11.09
N PHE A 50 3.67 -10.88 -11.60
CA PHE A 50 4.76 -11.60 -10.94
C PHE A 50 5.53 -10.61 -10.09
N GLU A 51 5.62 -10.91 -8.79
CA GLU A 51 6.18 -10.04 -7.77
C GLU A 51 7.16 -10.82 -6.89
N GLY A 52 7.91 -10.09 -6.04
CA GLY A 52 8.85 -10.70 -5.09
C GLY A 52 10.25 -10.95 -5.65
N GLY A 53 10.50 -10.61 -6.92
CA GLY A 53 11.86 -10.60 -7.46
C GLY A 53 12.68 -9.46 -6.85
N THR A 54 13.82 -9.77 -6.26
CA THR A 54 14.79 -8.81 -5.70
C THR A 54 16.14 -9.00 -6.32
N ASP A 55 16.86 -7.91 -6.56
CA ASP A 55 18.24 -7.98 -7.02
C ASP A 55 19.17 -8.33 -5.86
N ILE A 56 20.37 -8.81 -6.18
CA ILE A 56 21.41 -9.02 -5.18
C ILE A 56 21.78 -7.65 -4.62
N GLU A 57 21.86 -7.56 -3.29
CA GLU A 57 22.28 -6.35 -2.57
C GLU A 57 23.70 -5.97 -3.03
N THR A 58 23.91 -4.70 -3.32
CA THR A 58 25.21 -4.17 -3.66
C THR A 58 26.08 -4.03 -2.40
N ASP A 59 27.43 -3.90 -2.58
CA ASP A 59 28.34 -3.67 -1.45
C ASP A 59 28.04 -2.35 -0.71
N GLU A 60 27.55 -1.35 -1.42
CA GLU A 60 27.13 -0.07 -0.84
C GLU A 60 25.87 -0.24 0.02
N GLU A 61 24.85 -0.92 -0.49
CA GLU A 61 23.62 -1.22 0.25
C GLU A 61 23.90 -2.09 1.47
N LEU A 62 24.76 -3.11 1.32
CA LEU A 62 25.22 -3.94 2.42
C LEU A 62 25.94 -3.13 3.50
N LYS A 63 26.83 -2.20 3.11
CA LYS A 63 27.49 -1.30 4.04
C LYS A 63 26.52 -0.38 4.75
N GLU A 64 25.57 0.22 4.02
CA GLU A 64 24.54 1.07 4.62
C GLU A 64 23.69 0.29 5.62
N ARG A 65 23.26 -0.93 5.28
CA ARG A 65 22.52 -1.82 6.16
C ARG A 65 23.34 -2.20 7.40
N PHE A 66 24.63 -2.55 7.21
CA PHE A 66 25.53 -2.87 8.30
C PHE A 66 25.72 -1.67 9.25
N TYR A 67 25.98 -0.47 8.72
CA TYR A 67 26.11 0.73 9.54
C TYR A 67 24.80 1.13 10.21
N LYS A 68 23.66 0.91 9.57
CA LYS A 68 22.33 1.13 10.16
C LYS A 68 22.11 0.22 11.37
N ILE A 69 22.47 -1.06 11.25
CA ILE A 69 22.39 -2.03 12.36
C ILE A 69 23.36 -1.65 13.48
N GLN A 70 24.60 -1.29 13.15
CA GLN A 70 25.59 -0.90 14.18
C GLN A 70 25.25 0.39 14.92
N ARG A 71 24.71 1.38 14.23
CA ARG A 71 24.31 2.67 14.84
C ARG A 71 23.03 2.57 15.65
N ASN A 72 22.17 1.63 15.31
CA ASN A 72 20.87 1.40 15.95
C ASN A 72 20.85 0.09 16.73
N GLN A 73 21.94 -0.24 17.43
CA GLN A 73 21.90 -1.39 18.33
C GLN A 73 20.78 -1.18 19.35
N ALA A 74 19.82 -2.09 19.37
CA ALA A 74 18.79 -2.16 20.38
C ALA A 74 19.46 -2.46 21.72
N THR A 75 19.48 -1.49 22.64
CA THR A 75 20.09 -1.64 23.94
C THR A 75 19.33 -0.85 24.99
N SER A 76 19.08 -1.46 26.16
CA SER A 76 18.64 -0.78 27.38
C SER A 76 17.44 0.17 27.23
N GLY A 77 16.45 -0.18 26.39
CA GLY A 77 15.24 0.63 26.21
C GLY A 77 15.47 1.91 25.41
N ASN A 78 16.41 1.92 24.46
CA ASN A 78 16.51 2.98 23.48
C ASN A 78 15.38 2.86 22.41
N LYS A 79 15.26 3.86 21.52
CA LYS A 79 14.24 3.89 20.48
C LYS A 79 14.23 2.61 19.61
N ALA A 80 15.40 2.13 19.22
CA ALA A 80 15.53 0.93 18.39
C ALA A 80 15.04 -0.34 19.10
N HIS A 81 15.21 -0.43 20.42
CA HIS A 81 14.74 -1.55 21.22
C HIS A 81 13.21 -1.62 21.29
N TYR A 82 12.53 -0.47 21.44
CA TYR A 82 11.06 -0.43 21.36
C TYR A 82 10.54 -0.74 19.94
N GLU A 83 11.29 -0.36 18.91
CA GLU A 83 10.96 -0.74 17.52
C GLU A 83 11.09 -2.24 17.32
N GLU A 84 12.14 -2.88 17.85
CA GLU A 84 12.38 -4.32 17.78
C GLU A 84 11.28 -5.11 18.51
N TRP A 85 11.01 -4.81 19.78
CA TRP A 85 9.95 -5.47 20.56
C TRP A 85 8.57 -5.35 19.88
N ALA A 86 8.24 -4.19 19.35
CA ALA A 86 6.97 -4.04 18.66
C ALA A 86 6.90 -4.88 17.37
N LEU A 87 7.99 -5.02 16.61
CA LEU A 87 8.06 -5.82 15.39
C LEU A 87 8.04 -7.33 15.63
N GLU A 88 8.34 -7.79 16.85
CA GLU A 88 8.23 -9.20 17.24
C GLU A 88 6.76 -9.66 17.37
N VAL A 89 5.84 -8.72 17.49
CA VAL A 89 4.40 -9.02 17.64
C VAL A 89 3.77 -9.30 16.28
N ASP A 90 3.16 -10.46 16.15
CA ASP A 90 2.48 -10.84 14.90
C ASP A 90 1.35 -9.86 14.57
N GLY A 91 1.31 -9.40 13.32
CA GLY A 91 0.40 -8.38 12.83
C GLY A 91 0.99 -6.96 12.81
N VAL A 92 2.17 -6.73 13.41
CA VAL A 92 2.91 -5.47 13.33
C VAL A 92 3.96 -5.54 12.21
N TYR A 93 3.90 -4.60 11.26
CA TYR A 93 4.78 -4.56 10.09
C TYR A 93 5.67 -3.33 10.03
N ASN A 94 5.30 -2.27 10.71
CA ASN A 94 6.08 -1.04 10.77
C ASN A 94 5.82 -0.34 12.11
N VAL A 95 6.81 0.39 12.61
CA VAL A 95 6.78 1.03 13.93
C VAL A 95 7.42 2.40 13.88
N LYS A 96 6.86 3.34 14.63
CA LYS A 96 7.48 4.63 14.94
C LYS A 96 7.46 4.87 16.45
N VAL A 97 8.59 5.23 17.01
CA VAL A 97 8.72 5.49 18.44
C VAL A 97 8.95 6.96 18.71
N TYR A 98 8.13 7.54 19.58
CA TYR A 98 8.19 8.94 20.00
C TYR A 98 8.53 9.04 21.49
N PRO A 99 9.81 9.24 21.81
CA PRO A 99 10.22 9.46 23.20
C PRO A 99 9.68 10.79 23.72
N ARG A 100 9.26 10.81 25.02
CA ARG A 100 8.81 12.02 25.72
C ARG A 100 7.59 12.72 25.09
N TRP A 101 6.72 11.97 24.41
CA TRP A 101 5.56 12.48 23.71
C TRP A 101 4.53 13.19 24.62
N ASP A 102 4.46 12.76 25.88
CA ASP A 102 3.61 13.34 26.93
C ASP A 102 4.45 13.64 28.19
N GLY A 103 5.63 14.25 28.00
CA GLY A 103 6.54 14.63 29.06
C GLY A 103 7.61 13.60 29.41
N PRO A 104 8.46 13.89 30.42
CA PRO A 104 9.55 13.04 30.82
C PRO A 104 9.08 11.64 31.26
N GLY A 105 9.81 10.60 30.82
CA GLY A 105 9.51 9.22 31.18
C GLY A 105 8.38 8.57 30.38
N THR A 106 7.84 9.24 29.35
CA THR A 106 6.81 8.66 28.49
C THR A 106 7.36 8.27 27.11
N VAL A 107 6.86 7.17 26.55
CA VAL A 107 7.19 6.72 25.19
C VAL A 107 5.89 6.30 24.48
N LYS A 108 5.63 6.88 23.33
CA LYS A 108 4.55 6.43 22.43
C LYS A 108 5.15 5.53 21.36
N VAL A 109 4.57 4.35 21.20
CA VAL A 109 4.90 3.39 20.14
C VAL A 109 3.72 3.33 19.18
N LEU A 110 3.90 3.88 18.00
CA LEU A 110 2.90 3.89 16.93
C LEU A 110 3.16 2.70 16.02
N ILE A 111 2.25 1.72 16.03
CA ILE A 111 2.36 0.48 15.27
C ILE A 111 1.43 0.47 14.06
N PHE A 112 1.93 -0.10 12.98
CA PHE A 112 1.22 -0.21 11.71
C PHE A 112 1.13 -1.67 11.29
N GLY A 113 0.00 -2.07 10.77
CA GLY A 113 -0.22 -3.34 10.10
C GLY A 113 0.34 -3.37 8.68
N LYS A 114 0.00 -4.42 7.96
CA LYS A 114 0.36 -4.59 6.55
C LYS A 114 -0.09 -3.37 5.72
N ASN A 115 0.75 -2.93 4.78
CA ASN A 115 0.51 -1.75 3.94
C ASN A 115 0.33 -0.42 4.73
N ASN A 116 0.97 -0.31 5.90
CA ASN A 116 0.88 0.85 6.80
C ASN A 116 -0.56 1.20 7.26
N GLN A 117 -1.44 0.23 7.31
CA GLN A 117 -2.80 0.42 7.81
C GLN A 117 -2.84 0.35 9.34
N ALA A 118 -3.96 0.77 9.93
CA ALA A 118 -4.21 0.58 11.34
C ALA A 118 -4.33 -0.92 11.66
N VAL A 119 -3.92 -1.29 12.88
CA VAL A 119 -4.10 -2.63 13.42
C VAL A 119 -5.33 -2.68 14.32
N ASP A 120 -5.83 -3.88 14.59
CA ASP A 120 -6.96 -4.11 15.50
C ASP A 120 -6.56 -3.93 16.98
N THR A 121 -7.56 -3.82 17.85
CA THR A 121 -7.37 -3.62 19.27
C THR A 121 -6.60 -4.78 19.93
N GLU A 122 -6.83 -6.01 19.49
CA GLU A 122 -6.15 -7.19 20.02
C GLU A 122 -4.64 -7.14 19.76
N THR A 123 -4.25 -6.72 18.56
CA THR A 123 -2.83 -6.54 18.19
C THR A 123 -2.18 -5.40 19.02
N ILE A 124 -2.91 -4.30 19.28
CA ILE A 124 -2.42 -3.22 20.16
C ILE A 124 -2.19 -3.74 21.57
N GLU A 125 -3.15 -4.49 22.14
CA GLU A 125 -3.05 -5.04 23.49
C GLU A 125 -1.90 -6.04 23.62
N ARG A 126 -1.73 -6.94 22.65
CA ARG A 126 -0.59 -7.88 22.62
C ARG A 126 0.75 -7.15 22.55
N CYS A 127 0.84 -6.12 21.72
CA CYS A 127 2.06 -5.32 21.60
C CYS A 127 2.34 -4.52 22.88
N GLN A 128 1.32 -3.94 23.51
CA GLN A 128 1.46 -3.25 24.79
C GLN A 128 1.97 -4.20 25.87
N GLN A 129 1.36 -5.38 25.99
CA GLN A 129 1.76 -6.38 26.99
C GLN A 129 3.20 -6.84 26.76
N HIS A 130 3.56 -7.19 25.53
CA HIS A 130 4.91 -7.64 25.19
C HIS A 130 5.97 -6.59 25.54
N ILE A 131 5.74 -5.32 25.17
CA ILE A 131 6.66 -4.22 25.51
C ILE A 131 6.71 -3.98 27.03
N ASP A 132 5.58 -4.11 27.73
CA ASP A 132 5.54 -3.92 29.19
C ASP A 132 6.33 -5.00 29.96
N GLU A 133 6.41 -6.21 29.43
CA GLU A 133 7.21 -7.32 29.96
C GLU A 133 8.73 -7.12 29.73
N GLU A 134 9.10 -6.57 28.56
CA GLU A 134 10.50 -6.43 28.15
C GLU A 134 11.15 -5.10 28.55
N LYS A 135 10.37 -4.05 28.77
CA LYS A 135 10.87 -2.70 29.04
C LYS A 135 11.63 -2.58 30.35
N PRO A 136 12.65 -1.69 30.44
CA PRO A 136 13.28 -1.37 31.72
C PRO A 136 12.29 -0.68 32.67
N ILE A 137 12.60 -0.76 33.98
CA ILE A 137 11.83 -0.08 35.02
C ILE A 137 11.93 1.44 34.80
N GLY A 138 10.79 2.13 34.78
CA GLY A 138 10.71 3.59 34.77
C GLY A 138 9.81 4.19 33.69
N PRO A 139 9.99 3.89 32.40
CA PRO A 139 9.17 4.52 31.37
C PRO A 139 7.73 4.00 31.34
N THR A 140 6.80 4.93 31.11
CA THR A 140 5.41 4.64 30.78
C THR A 140 5.26 4.54 29.26
N ILE A 141 4.79 3.39 28.77
CA ILE A 141 4.64 3.13 27.35
C ILE A 141 3.17 3.24 26.96
N THR A 142 2.91 3.83 25.81
CA THR A 142 1.59 3.88 25.20
C THR A 142 1.69 3.37 23.77
N VAL A 143 1.13 2.19 23.52
CA VAL A 143 1.04 1.62 22.17
C VAL A 143 -0.25 2.09 21.52
N VAL A 144 -0.14 2.62 20.31
CA VAL A 144 -1.27 3.12 19.53
C VAL A 144 -1.14 2.72 18.06
N THR A 145 -2.24 2.77 17.35
CA THR A 145 -2.28 2.63 15.88
C THR A 145 -2.67 3.97 15.25
N PRO A 146 -2.32 4.24 13.96
CA PRO A 146 -2.75 5.48 13.32
C PRO A 146 -4.26 5.59 13.24
N LEU A 147 -4.76 6.81 13.44
CA LEU A 147 -6.18 7.12 13.28
C LEU A 147 -6.49 7.44 11.82
N PRO A 148 -7.64 6.99 11.28
CA PRO A 148 -8.05 7.38 9.94
C PRO A 148 -8.37 8.89 9.89
N ILE A 149 -7.91 9.54 8.81
CA ILE A 149 -8.41 10.86 8.40
C ILE A 149 -9.37 10.67 7.23
N GLU A 150 -10.58 11.12 7.39
CA GLU A 150 -11.61 10.98 6.38
C GLU A 150 -11.34 11.87 5.17
N ILE A 151 -11.35 11.27 4.00
CA ILE A 151 -11.16 11.96 2.73
C ILE A 151 -12.43 11.78 1.89
N SER A 152 -13.06 12.92 1.57
CA SER A 152 -14.14 13.00 0.60
C SER A 152 -13.61 13.54 -0.72
N ILE A 153 -13.98 12.92 -1.83
CA ILE A 153 -13.56 13.32 -3.17
C ILE A 153 -14.81 13.55 -4.01
N SER A 154 -14.90 14.71 -4.64
CA SER A 154 -15.97 15.00 -5.57
C SER A 154 -15.41 15.56 -6.88
N ALA A 155 -16.02 15.20 -8.01
CA ALA A 155 -15.60 15.68 -9.32
C ALA A 155 -16.76 15.65 -10.31
N VAL A 156 -16.68 16.50 -11.31
CA VAL A 156 -17.54 16.48 -12.50
C VAL A 156 -16.70 15.98 -13.65
N MET A 157 -17.16 14.96 -14.36
CA MET A 157 -16.39 14.33 -15.42
C MET A 157 -17.21 14.06 -16.67
N LYS A 158 -16.51 13.94 -17.79
CA LYS A 158 -17.03 13.41 -19.05
C LYS A 158 -16.49 12.00 -19.21
N LEU A 159 -17.38 11.05 -19.46
CA LEU A 159 -17.01 9.64 -19.65
C LEU A 159 -16.67 9.33 -21.12
N GLU A 160 -15.86 8.30 -21.32
CA GLU A 160 -15.69 7.65 -22.60
C GLU A 160 -16.90 6.77 -22.92
N ASP A 161 -17.16 6.53 -24.21
CA ASP A 161 -18.27 5.69 -24.65
C ASP A 161 -18.19 4.27 -24.05
N GLY A 162 -19.30 3.83 -23.47
CA GLY A 162 -19.43 2.50 -22.87
C GLY A 162 -19.02 2.38 -21.39
N TYR A 163 -18.60 3.46 -20.77
CA TYR A 163 -18.30 3.49 -19.33
C TYR A 163 -19.41 4.16 -18.53
N THR A 164 -19.50 3.78 -17.24
CA THR A 164 -20.43 4.36 -16.26
C THR A 164 -19.68 4.96 -15.09
N LEU A 165 -20.32 5.88 -14.39
CA LEU A 165 -19.73 6.48 -13.16
C LEU A 165 -19.33 5.41 -12.13
N ASP A 166 -20.08 4.33 -12.02
CA ASP A 166 -19.79 3.25 -11.06
C ASP A 166 -18.51 2.49 -11.45
N ASN A 167 -18.30 2.19 -12.75
CA ASN A 167 -17.07 1.54 -13.23
C ASN A 167 -15.84 2.42 -12.95
N VAL A 168 -15.95 3.71 -13.26
CA VAL A 168 -14.87 4.68 -13.01
C VAL A 168 -14.59 4.80 -11.50
N LYS A 169 -15.63 4.86 -10.69
CA LYS A 169 -15.51 4.95 -9.23
C LYS A 169 -14.76 3.75 -8.63
N GLU A 170 -15.07 2.54 -9.07
CA GLU A 170 -14.41 1.31 -8.61
C GLU A 170 -12.93 1.33 -8.97
N SER A 171 -12.59 1.58 -10.24
CA SER A 171 -11.21 1.67 -10.73
C SER A 171 -10.41 2.80 -10.06
N PHE A 172 -11.05 3.93 -9.82
CA PHE A 172 -10.44 5.04 -9.10
C PHE A 172 -10.16 4.69 -7.64
N LEU A 173 -11.10 4.03 -6.94
CA LEU A 173 -10.92 3.61 -5.54
C LEU A 173 -9.73 2.67 -5.38
N GLU A 174 -9.50 1.76 -6.31
CA GLU A 174 -8.33 0.89 -6.30
C GLU A 174 -7.02 1.69 -6.43
N SER A 175 -6.99 2.61 -7.40
CA SER A 175 -5.81 3.44 -7.68
C SER A 175 -5.49 4.43 -6.56
N ILE A 176 -6.49 5.10 -6.00
CA ILE A 176 -6.30 6.07 -4.92
C ILE A 176 -5.91 5.39 -3.60
N ASN A 177 -6.47 4.22 -3.30
CA ASN A 177 -6.06 3.43 -2.13
C ASN A 177 -4.61 2.96 -2.24
N THR A 178 -4.14 2.65 -3.44
CA THR A 178 -2.72 2.35 -3.68
C THR A 178 -1.84 3.58 -3.43
N TYR A 179 -2.23 4.75 -3.92
CA TYR A 179 -1.52 6.00 -3.62
C TYR A 179 -1.50 6.32 -2.12
N PHE A 180 -2.62 6.12 -1.41
CA PHE A 180 -2.72 6.41 0.02
C PHE A 180 -1.87 5.49 0.91
N ARG A 181 -1.59 4.26 0.48
CA ARG A 181 -0.67 3.35 1.20
C ARG A 181 0.74 3.90 1.31
N ASP A 182 1.21 4.56 0.25
CA ASP A 182 2.60 5.02 0.15
C ASP A 182 2.79 6.48 0.56
N ILE A 183 1.68 7.19 0.84
CA ILE A 183 1.72 8.60 1.13
C ILE A 183 2.40 8.88 2.48
N ARG A 184 3.20 9.95 2.51
CA ARG A 184 3.86 10.49 3.70
C ARG A 184 3.73 12.00 3.70
N GLY A 185 3.14 12.51 4.78
CA GLY A 185 3.09 13.95 5.07
C GLY A 185 2.01 14.74 4.36
N GLU A 186 1.70 14.48 3.09
CA GLU A 186 0.77 15.34 2.34
C GLU A 186 0.06 14.62 1.20
N ILE A 187 -1.26 14.77 1.11
CA ILE A 187 -2.04 14.43 -0.09
C ILE A 187 -1.92 15.59 -1.07
N ILE A 188 -1.28 15.34 -2.19
CA ILE A 188 -1.06 16.35 -3.21
C ILE A 188 -2.25 16.35 -4.18
N TYR A 189 -2.97 17.48 -4.25
CA TYR A 189 -4.16 17.67 -5.09
C TYR A 189 -3.92 17.27 -6.55
N THR A 190 -2.82 17.72 -7.16
CA THR A 190 -2.50 17.43 -8.56
C THR A 190 -2.19 15.95 -8.81
N LYS A 191 -1.70 15.22 -7.82
CA LYS A 191 -1.53 13.75 -7.91
C LYS A 191 -2.88 13.03 -7.91
N VAL A 192 -3.80 13.45 -7.05
CA VAL A 192 -5.17 12.89 -7.05
C VAL A 192 -5.87 13.20 -8.37
N MET A 193 -5.72 14.41 -8.90
CA MET A 193 -6.21 14.79 -10.22
C MET A 193 -5.60 13.89 -11.32
N GLY A 194 -4.27 13.67 -11.27
CA GLY A 194 -3.58 12.81 -12.22
C GLY A 194 -4.05 11.35 -12.15
N ILE A 195 -4.34 10.82 -10.95
CA ILE A 195 -4.90 9.48 -10.80
C ILE A 195 -6.30 9.42 -11.42
N LEU A 196 -7.16 10.40 -11.14
CA LEU A 196 -8.54 10.39 -11.63
C LEU A 196 -8.62 10.55 -13.14
N ILE A 197 -7.87 11.47 -13.74
CA ILE A 197 -7.88 11.68 -15.21
C ILE A 197 -7.31 10.47 -15.98
N ASN A 198 -6.39 9.71 -15.36
CA ASN A 198 -5.85 8.48 -15.94
C ASN A 198 -6.66 7.22 -15.59
N THR A 199 -7.77 7.36 -14.86
CA THR A 199 -8.67 6.23 -14.60
C THR A 199 -9.39 5.85 -15.88
N THR A 200 -9.40 4.55 -16.18
CA THR A 200 -10.04 4.02 -17.37
C THR A 200 -11.51 4.43 -17.46
N GLY A 201 -11.91 5.00 -18.58
CA GLY A 201 -13.28 5.48 -18.84
C GLY A 201 -13.50 6.96 -18.55
N VAL A 202 -12.48 7.70 -18.08
CA VAL A 202 -12.53 9.16 -17.91
C VAL A 202 -12.00 9.84 -19.17
N HIS A 203 -12.84 10.59 -19.87
CA HIS A 203 -12.45 11.37 -21.04
C HIS A 203 -11.94 12.77 -20.64
N ASP A 204 -12.63 13.43 -19.71
CA ASP A 204 -12.28 14.76 -19.21
C ASP A 204 -12.75 14.95 -17.78
N LEU A 205 -12.13 15.88 -17.06
CA LEU A 205 -12.32 16.10 -15.63
C LEU A 205 -12.42 17.60 -15.33
N SER A 206 -13.42 17.98 -14.54
CA SER A 206 -13.57 19.34 -14.03
C SER A 206 -14.04 19.32 -12.58
N ASN A 207 -13.86 20.45 -11.89
CA ASN A 207 -14.35 20.67 -10.52
C ASN A 207 -13.97 19.56 -9.50
N LEU A 208 -12.74 19.02 -9.61
CA LEU A 208 -12.25 18.12 -8.57
C LEU A 208 -12.09 18.88 -7.26
N LEU A 209 -12.66 18.33 -6.20
CA LEU A 209 -12.49 18.83 -4.82
C LEU A 209 -12.13 17.66 -3.90
N ILE A 210 -11.19 17.90 -2.99
CA ILE A 210 -10.80 17.00 -1.91
C ILE A 210 -11.17 17.68 -0.60
N ASN A 211 -12.08 17.08 0.17
CA ASN A 211 -12.69 17.71 1.36
C ASN A 211 -13.23 19.11 1.08
N GLY A 212 -13.80 19.33 -0.12
CA GLY A 212 -14.36 20.62 -0.53
C GLY A 212 -13.36 21.70 -0.94
N SER A 213 -12.05 21.38 -1.03
CA SER A 213 -10.99 22.31 -1.43
C SER A 213 -10.17 21.78 -2.60
N THR A 214 -9.41 22.66 -3.24
CA THR A 214 -8.37 22.34 -4.24
C THR A 214 -6.96 22.37 -3.64
N ASP A 215 -6.85 22.54 -2.32
CA ASP A 215 -5.58 22.60 -1.62
C ASP A 215 -5.06 21.18 -1.31
N ASN A 216 -3.76 21.10 -1.09
CA ASN A 216 -3.14 19.89 -0.56
C ASN A 216 -3.57 19.65 0.90
N ILE A 217 -3.66 18.41 1.32
CA ILE A 217 -4.03 18.05 2.69
C ILE A 217 -2.81 17.51 3.43
N THR A 218 -2.38 18.21 4.47
CA THR A 218 -1.32 17.74 5.36
C THR A 218 -1.83 16.58 6.22
N ILE A 219 -1.05 15.49 6.27
CA ILE A 219 -1.34 14.31 7.09
C ILE A 219 -0.28 14.21 8.17
N ASN A 220 -0.72 14.21 9.42
CA ASN A 220 0.15 13.96 10.54
C ASN A 220 0.66 12.50 10.51
N GLU A 221 1.83 12.27 11.10
CA GLU A 221 2.47 10.94 11.10
C GLU A 221 1.68 9.85 11.85
N ASP A 222 0.76 10.24 12.72
CA ASP A 222 -0.15 9.37 13.48
C ASP A 222 -1.51 9.19 12.80
N LYS A 223 -1.64 9.62 11.54
CA LYS A 223 -2.87 9.49 10.77
C LYS A 223 -2.62 8.81 9.43
N ILE A 224 -3.66 8.13 8.94
CA ILE A 224 -3.71 7.51 7.62
C ILE A 224 -4.94 8.00 6.86
N PRO A 225 -4.82 8.35 5.57
CA PRO A 225 -5.98 8.76 4.79
C PRO A 225 -6.89 7.56 4.50
N SER A 226 -8.18 7.77 4.63
CA SER A 226 -9.22 6.79 4.30
C SER A 226 -10.30 7.46 3.46
N VAL A 227 -10.57 6.93 2.28
CA VAL A 227 -11.65 7.45 1.43
C VAL A 227 -12.99 7.04 2.03
N THR A 228 -13.76 8.00 2.48
CA THR A 228 -15.10 7.76 3.05
C THR A 228 -16.21 8.03 2.05
N THR A 229 -16.03 9.00 1.16
CA THR A 229 -17.06 9.41 0.21
C THR A 229 -16.45 9.76 -1.14
N VAL A 230 -17.03 9.20 -2.20
CA VAL A 230 -16.70 9.55 -3.59
C VAL A 230 -17.98 9.93 -4.30
N ASN A 231 -18.09 11.20 -4.69
CA ASN A 231 -19.23 11.78 -5.39
C ASN A 231 -18.81 12.25 -6.78
N PHE A 232 -19.06 11.42 -7.77
CA PHE A 232 -18.84 11.79 -9.16
C PHE A 232 -20.17 12.13 -9.84
N SER A 233 -20.13 13.14 -10.69
CA SER A 233 -21.24 13.52 -11.55
C SER A 233 -20.75 13.63 -13.00
N GLU A 234 -21.63 13.35 -13.93
CA GLU A 234 -21.33 13.47 -15.36
C GLU A 234 -21.78 14.84 -15.88
N VAL A 235 -21.00 15.40 -16.80
CA VAL A 235 -21.42 16.60 -17.53
C VAL A 235 -22.55 16.18 -18.47
N GLU A 236 -23.74 16.78 -18.34
CA GLU A 236 -24.80 16.60 -19.32
C GLU A 236 -24.31 17.11 -20.68
N ASN A 237 -24.31 16.24 -21.69
CA ASN A 237 -24.04 16.63 -23.06
C ASN A 237 -25.16 17.60 -23.52
N GLN A 238 -24.82 18.87 -23.68
CA GLN A 238 -25.68 19.84 -24.37
C GLN A 238 -25.60 19.61 -25.87
#